data_c495e691a0d2ae4e6324f7a9d42b7206
#
_entry.id   c495e691a0d2ae4e6324f7a9d42b7206
#
_cell.length_a   1.000
_cell.length_b   1.000
_cell.length_c   1.000
_cell.angle_alpha   90.00
_cell.angle_beta   90.00
_cell.angle_gamma   90.00
#
_symmetry.space_group_name_H-M   'P 1'
#
loop_
_entity.id
_entity.type
_entity.pdbx_description
1 polymer ?
#
loop_
_entity_poly.entity_id
_entity_poly.type
_entity_poly.pdbx_seq_one_letter_code
_entity_poly.pdbx_strand_id
1 'polypeptide(L)'
;MKKLLSLFLTLALCAACLVAVADEPVTTDFPKAGLKFVCPQAFIDAEGLCYVEGPADLGNDSFYVFGYYIGVTEEEYDQVLNERDRLNELTAPLFYAFTLANGLTLADLSEATGLEFSPEDTVRLGQLGSISYWLYMMPDADFGKRVAPDFAAEYEQLCGLKDEIAAGFTCYEPVSPVDALKDTVISFEATDLDGNTVSSADLFAQHEITMVNLWATWCGPCISELPDLQAIHTRIAEKDCSVLGLLGDNDVDAARSLIKENGITYPVVIGSQEFIASFPFKGYPTTFYVDRNGVFLGTLLTGVQTSRYEPALNDLLSAAK
;
A
#
# COMPACT_ATOMS: atom_id res chain seq x y z
N MET A 1 16.15 16.23 -14.83
CA MET A 1 14.84 16.74 -14.40
C MET A 1 13.67 16.06 -15.13
N LYS A 2 13.60 16.03 -16.47
CA LYS A 2 12.45 15.41 -17.19
C LYS A 2 12.26 13.89 -17.00
N LYS A 3 13.25 13.13 -16.53
CA LYS A 3 13.15 11.67 -16.35
C LYS A 3 12.57 11.25 -14.98
N LEU A 4 12.67 12.07 -13.94
CA LEU A 4 12.05 11.79 -12.65
C LEU A 4 10.55 12.09 -12.68
N LEU A 5 10.11 13.19 -13.28
CA LEU A 5 8.69 13.49 -13.40
C LEU A 5 7.90 12.40 -14.15
N SER A 6 8.53 11.69 -15.09
CA SER A 6 7.86 10.62 -15.84
C SER A 6 7.78 9.27 -15.12
N LEU A 7 8.58 9.09 -14.04
CA LEU A 7 8.57 7.85 -13.25
C LEU A 7 7.50 7.86 -12.13
N PHE A 8 7.03 9.06 -11.75
CA PHE A 8 6.15 9.25 -10.59
C PHE A 8 4.65 9.26 -10.90
N LEU A 9 4.24 9.22 -12.17
CA LEU A 9 2.84 9.37 -12.55
C LEU A 9 2.16 8.08 -13.03
N THR A 10 2.61 6.90 -12.57
CA THR A 10 1.78 5.69 -12.62
C THR A 10 1.01 5.57 -11.31
N LEU A 11 0.09 6.51 -11.11
CA LEU A 11 -0.79 6.53 -9.95
C LEU A 11 -1.84 5.42 -10.05
N ALA A 12 -1.77 4.51 -9.08
CA ALA A 12 -2.98 3.84 -8.60
C ALA A 12 -3.68 4.85 -7.68
N LEU A 13 -4.82 5.39 -8.12
CA LEU A 13 -5.66 6.27 -7.31
C LEU A 13 -6.18 5.50 -6.09
N CYS A 14 -5.52 5.71 -4.94
CA CYS A 14 -6.14 5.60 -3.64
C CYS A 14 -6.05 6.98 -3.01
N ALA A 15 -6.87 7.91 -3.51
CA ALA A 15 -7.05 9.20 -2.90
C ALA A 15 -7.85 9.01 -1.61
N ALA A 16 -7.19 9.14 -0.46
CA ALA A 16 -7.90 9.47 0.77
C ALA A 16 -8.34 10.93 0.61
N CYS A 17 -9.56 11.16 0.13
CA CYS A 17 -10.17 12.48 0.15
C CYS A 17 -10.23 12.96 1.59
N LEU A 18 -9.59 14.10 1.86
CA LEU A 18 -9.68 14.81 3.13
C LEU A 18 -11.09 15.41 3.27
N VAL A 19 -12.05 14.64 3.79
CA VAL A 19 -13.34 15.19 4.20
C VAL A 19 -13.18 15.67 5.64
N ALA A 20 -13.12 16.98 5.82
CA ALA A 20 -13.11 17.60 7.16
C ALA A 20 -14.45 17.34 7.85
N VAL A 21 -14.42 16.53 8.92
CA VAL A 21 -15.45 16.55 9.96
C VAL A 21 -14.98 17.56 11.00
N ALA A 22 -15.79 18.56 11.28
CA ALA A 22 -15.46 19.69 12.15
C ALA A 22 -14.87 19.23 13.50
N ASP A 23 -13.76 19.86 13.90
CA ASP A 23 -13.05 19.85 15.20
C ASP A 23 -11.91 18.82 15.40
N GLU A 24 -11.59 17.90 14.49
CA GLU A 24 -10.37 17.10 14.64
C GLU A 24 -9.37 17.40 13.52
N PRO A 25 -8.05 17.47 13.83
CA PRO A 25 -7.04 17.72 12.81
C PRO A 25 -6.99 16.57 11.80
N VAL A 26 -7.01 16.90 10.52
CA VAL A 26 -6.87 15.92 9.45
C VAL A 26 -5.49 15.28 9.53
N THR A 27 -5.46 13.97 9.71
CA THR A 27 -4.23 13.23 9.96
C THR A 27 -4.12 12.06 8.98
N THR A 28 -2.94 11.91 8.37
CA THR A 28 -2.60 10.77 7.53
C THR A 28 -1.46 9.98 8.17
N ASP A 29 -1.60 8.67 8.25
CA ASP A 29 -0.60 7.78 8.82
C ASP A 29 0.04 6.92 7.72
N PHE A 30 1.37 6.84 7.74
CA PHE A 30 2.20 6.06 6.83
C PHE A 30 3.04 5.05 7.60
N PRO A 31 2.43 3.98 8.16
CA PRO A 31 3.11 3.06 9.09
C PRO A 31 4.38 2.46 8.51
N LYS A 32 4.37 2.12 7.23
CA LYS A 32 5.52 1.53 6.52
C LYS A 32 6.72 2.49 6.44
N ALA A 33 6.45 3.80 6.39
CA ALA A 33 7.48 4.83 6.42
C ALA A 33 7.82 5.27 7.86
N GLY A 34 7.01 4.91 8.85
CA GLY A 34 7.16 5.40 10.22
C GLY A 34 6.89 6.92 10.33
N LEU A 35 5.96 7.41 9.52
CA LEU A 35 5.58 8.82 9.45
C LEU A 35 4.08 8.98 9.67
N LYS A 36 3.72 9.92 10.51
CA LYS A 36 2.36 10.41 10.68
C LYS A 36 2.35 11.90 10.38
N PHE A 37 1.42 12.35 9.57
CA PHE A 37 1.32 13.75 9.15
C PHE A 37 -0.01 14.34 9.58
N VAL A 38 0.05 15.43 10.34
CA VAL A 38 -1.09 16.31 10.65
C VAL A 38 -1.10 17.41 9.61
N CYS A 39 -2.18 17.49 8.85
CA CYS A 39 -2.31 18.45 7.76
C CYS A 39 -2.39 19.89 8.31
N PRO A 40 -1.57 20.84 7.83
CA PRO A 40 -1.72 22.24 8.15
C PRO A 40 -3.10 22.76 7.77
N GLN A 41 -3.66 23.66 8.59
CA GLN A 41 -4.98 24.25 8.30
C GLN A 41 -5.02 24.94 6.93
N ALA A 42 -3.91 25.57 6.53
CA ALA A 42 -3.80 26.20 5.22
C ALA A 42 -3.99 25.24 4.02
N PHE A 43 -3.70 23.93 4.19
CA PHE A 43 -3.97 22.94 3.13
C PHE A 43 -5.45 22.60 3.03
N ILE A 44 -6.16 22.68 4.17
CA ILE A 44 -7.60 22.40 4.24
C ILE A 44 -8.40 23.59 3.73
N ASP A 45 -7.91 24.80 4.00
CA ASP A 45 -8.55 26.07 3.62
C ASP A 45 -8.21 26.50 2.18
N ALA A 46 -7.32 25.78 1.50
CA ALA A 46 -6.92 26.09 0.14
C ALA A 46 -8.10 25.99 -0.84
N GLU A 47 -8.16 26.92 -1.80
CA GLU A 47 -9.13 26.88 -2.89
C GLU A 47 -8.79 25.77 -3.90
N GLY A 48 -7.49 25.57 -4.14
CA GLY A 48 -6.96 24.43 -4.87
C GLY A 48 -6.86 23.17 -3.99
N LEU A 49 -6.48 22.04 -4.60
CA LEU A 49 -6.48 20.76 -3.91
C LEU A 49 -5.08 20.39 -3.43
N CYS A 50 -4.97 20.09 -2.13
CA CYS A 50 -3.75 19.60 -1.51
C CYS A 50 -3.86 18.10 -1.22
N TYR A 51 -2.87 17.32 -1.63
CA TYR A 51 -2.79 15.90 -1.37
C TYR A 51 -1.46 15.52 -0.74
N VAL A 52 -1.50 14.48 0.11
CA VAL A 52 -0.30 13.82 0.64
C VAL A 52 -0.43 12.34 0.41
N GLU A 53 0.50 11.79 -0.35
CA GLU A 53 0.47 10.40 -0.80
C GLU A 53 1.76 9.65 -0.45
N GLY A 54 1.66 8.33 -0.45
CA GLY A 54 2.74 7.40 -0.18
C GLY A 54 2.29 6.26 0.74
N PRO A 55 3.24 5.51 1.32
CA PRO A 55 4.67 5.63 1.07
C PRO A 55 5.09 4.92 -0.21
N ALA A 56 6.01 5.51 -0.96
CA ALA A 56 6.67 4.87 -2.09
C ALA A 56 8.07 4.35 -1.69
N ASP A 57 8.48 3.25 -2.30
CA ASP A 57 9.69 2.52 -1.96
C ASP A 57 10.94 3.16 -2.59
N LEU A 58 11.97 3.40 -1.79
CA LEU A 58 13.29 3.87 -2.22
C LEU A 58 14.33 2.73 -2.23
N GLY A 59 13.95 1.52 -1.79
CA GLY A 59 14.88 0.43 -1.53
C GLY A 59 15.51 0.50 -0.14
N ASN A 60 16.15 -0.62 0.29
CA ASN A 60 16.79 -0.74 1.60
C ASN A 60 15.90 -0.35 2.79
N ASP A 61 14.63 -0.74 2.75
CA ASP A 61 13.60 -0.37 3.75
C ASP A 61 13.45 1.14 3.96
N SER A 62 13.77 1.90 2.95
CA SER A 62 13.62 3.36 2.92
C SER A 62 12.43 3.75 2.07
N PHE A 63 11.72 4.80 2.48
CA PHE A 63 10.46 5.21 1.86
C PHE A 63 10.40 6.72 1.73
N TYR A 64 9.49 7.20 0.86
CA TYR A 64 9.09 8.59 0.86
C TYR A 64 7.58 8.74 0.79
N VAL A 65 7.10 9.83 1.36
CA VAL A 65 5.78 10.38 1.14
C VAL A 65 5.92 11.73 0.47
N PHE A 66 4.95 12.16 -0.31
CA PHE A 66 5.03 13.43 -1.01
C PHE A 66 3.72 14.19 -0.94
N GLY A 67 3.84 15.50 -0.76
CA GLY A 67 2.74 16.45 -0.83
C GLY A 67 2.77 17.17 -2.17
N TYR A 68 1.59 17.40 -2.73
CA TYR A 68 1.42 18.16 -3.97
C TYR A 68 0.14 18.99 -3.96
N TYR A 69 0.13 19.98 -4.81
CA TYR A 69 -0.98 20.90 -5.01
C TYR A 69 -1.49 20.80 -6.44
N ILE A 70 -2.80 20.87 -6.62
CA ILE A 70 -3.47 20.94 -7.92
C ILE A 70 -4.22 22.26 -7.99
N GLY A 71 -3.85 23.12 -8.95
CA GLY A 71 -4.41 24.46 -9.12
C GLY A 71 -5.76 24.46 -9.85
N VAL A 72 -6.74 23.80 -9.24
CA VAL A 72 -8.15 23.78 -9.65
C VAL A 72 -9.03 23.64 -8.42
N THR A 73 -10.28 24.09 -8.52
CA THR A 73 -11.30 23.82 -7.51
C THR A 73 -11.73 22.34 -7.54
N GLU A 74 -12.39 21.87 -6.49
CA GLU A 74 -12.94 20.51 -6.42
C GLU A 74 -13.92 20.21 -7.57
N GLU A 75 -14.75 21.20 -7.95
CA GLU A 75 -15.71 21.07 -9.07
C GLU A 75 -15.00 20.93 -10.44
N GLU A 76 -13.90 21.65 -10.64
CA GLU A 76 -13.11 21.59 -11.86
C GLU A 76 -12.27 20.32 -11.96
N TYR A 77 -11.86 19.76 -10.81
CA TYR A 77 -11.04 18.55 -10.74
C TYR A 77 -11.71 17.35 -11.43
N ASP A 78 -13.01 17.16 -11.20
CA ASP A 78 -13.77 16.06 -11.83
C ASP A 78 -13.77 16.15 -13.36
N GLN A 79 -13.66 17.37 -13.91
CA GLN A 79 -13.62 17.61 -15.34
C GLN A 79 -12.26 17.27 -15.96
N VAL A 80 -11.17 17.48 -15.21
CA VAL A 80 -9.80 17.26 -15.69
C VAL A 80 -9.22 15.90 -15.29
N LEU A 81 -9.87 15.16 -14.39
CA LEU A 81 -9.39 13.89 -13.85
C LEU A 81 -9.00 12.87 -14.93
N ASN A 82 -9.74 12.84 -16.04
CA ASN A 82 -9.49 11.92 -17.15
C ASN A 82 -8.55 12.52 -18.23
N GLU A 83 -8.14 13.77 -18.10
CA GLU A 83 -7.24 14.48 -19.00
C GLU A 83 -5.82 14.50 -18.42
N ARG A 84 -5.11 13.39 -18.50
CA ARG A 84 -3.82 13.17 -17.82
C ARG A 84 -2.79 14.29 -18.08
N ASP A 85 -2.66 14.74 -19.32
CA ASP A 85 -1.70 15.78 -19.67
C ASP A 85 -2.09 17.12 -19.02
N ARG A 86 -3.39 17.42 -19.03
CA ARG A 86 -3.92 18.63 -18.40
C ARG A 86 -3.76 18.59 -16.88
N LEU A 87 -4.09 17.45 -16.26
CA LEU A 87 -3.90 17.28 -14.81
C LEU A 87 -2.44 17.46 -14.41
N ASN A 88 -1.50 16.95 -15.21
CA ASN A 88 -0.07 17.12 -14.97
C ASN A 88 0.38 18.59 -15.04
N GLU A 89 -0.18 19.36 -15.97
CA GLU A 89 0.10 20.80 -16.06
C GLU A 89 -0.39 21.58 -14.84
N LEU A 90 -1.51 21.16 -14.26
CA LEU A 90 -2.17 21.78 -13.12
C LEU A 90 -1.62 21.31 -11.76
N THR A 91 -0.73 20.32 -11.76
CA THR A 91 -0.14 19.73 -10.54
C THR A 91 1.28 20.23 -10.32
N ALA A 92 1.58 20.59 -9.07
CA ALA A 92 2.94 20.93 -8.64
C ALA A 92 3.30 20.28 -7.30
N PRO A 93 4.55 19.82 -7.12
CA PRO A 93 5.01 19.27 -5.86
C PRO A 93 5.12 20.39 -4.81
N LEU A 94 4.84 20.06 -3.55
CA LEU A 94 5.08 20.92 -2.40
C LEU A 94 6.30 20.42 -1.64
N PHE A 95 6.31 19.14 -1.28
CA PHE A 95 7.38 18.56 -0.47
C PHE A 95 7.51 17.05 -0.68
N TYR A 96 8.67 16.53 -0.25
CA TYR A 96 8.92 15.11 -0.01
C TYR A 96 9.37 14.91 1.43
N ALA A 97 8.84 13.88 2.11
CA ALA A 97 9.37 13.45 3.39
C ALA A 97 9.93 12.02 3.25
N PHE A 98 11.18 11.85 3.67
CA PHE A 98 11.94 10.61 3.49
C PHE A 98 12.18 9.91 4.81
N THR A 99 11.99 8.60 4.83
CA THR A 99 12.50 7.69 5.85
C THR A 99 13.66 6.93 5.24
N LEU A 100 14.88 7.17 5.74
CA LEU A 100 16.10 6.56 5.22
C LEU A 100 16.65 5.58 6.25
N ALA A 101 16.67 4.29 5.88
CA ALA A 101 17.10 3.18 6.72
C ALA A 101 18.35 2.50 6.16
N ASN A 102 18.90 1.55 6.90
CA ASN A 102 20.02 0.68 6.49
C ASN A 102 21.24 1.42 5.90
N GLY A 103 21.52 2.60 6.44
CA GLY A 103 22.66 3.41 6.06
C GLY A 103 22.47 4.29 4.82
N LEU A 104 21.26 4.29 4.20
CA LEU A 104 20.96 5.22 3.11
C LEU A 104 20.96 6.66 3.63
N THR A 105 21.57 7.57 2.87
CA THR A 105 21.71 9.00 3.21
C THR A 105 21.11 9.91 2.16
N LEU A 106 20.94 11.19 2.48
CA LEU A 106 20.56 12.20 1.48
C LEU A 106 21.59 12.34 0.37
N ALA A 107 22.89 12.07 0.66
CA ALA A 107 23.94 12.10 -0.35
C ALA A 107 23.75 10.97 -1.38
N ASP A 108 23.36 9.77 -0.92
CA ASP A 108 23.06 8.64 -1.82
C ASP A 108 21.83 8.96 -2.68
N LEU A 109 20.80 9.59 -2.10
CA LEU A 109 19.65 10.05 -2.87
C LEU A 109 20.02 11.14 -3.86
N SER A 110 20.88 12.07 -3.49
CA SER A 110 21.37 13.13 -4.38
C SER A 110 22.10 12.53 -5.60
N GLU A 111 22.97 11.55 -5.37
CA GLU A 111 23.68 10.84 -6.46
C GLU A 111 22.69 10.08 -7.36
N ALA A 112 21.73 9.37 -6.78
CA ALA A 112 20.75 8.56 -7.52
C ALA A 112 19.74 9.40 -8.32
N THR A 113 19.34 10.55 -7.79
CA THR A 113 18.25 11.38 -8.36
C THR A 113 18.73 12.61 -9.11
N GLY A 114 19.95 13.07 -8.82
CA GLY A 114 20.49 14.35 -9.28
C GLY A 114 19.84 15.57 -8.58
N LEU A 115 19.11 15.37 -7.49
CA LEU A 115 18.56 16.44 -6.67
C LEU A 115 19.62 16.96 -5.69
N GLU A 116 19.63 18.26 -5.43
CA GLU A 116 20.48 18.88 -4.42
C GLU A 116 19.65 19.16 -3.16
N PHE A 117 19.95 18.46 -2.08
CA PHE A 117 19.29 18.67 -0.78
C PHE A 117 19.97 19.79 -0.02
N SER A 118 19.62 21.04 -0.34
CA SER A 118 20.20 22.21 0.32
C SER A 118 19.73 22.29 1.79
N PRO A 119 20.54 22.84 2.71
CA PRO A 119 20.09 23.12 4.09
C PRO A 119 18.91 24.11 4.16
N GLU A 120 18.71 24.93 3.13
CA GLU A 120 17.62 25.89 3.04
C GLU A 120 16.28 25.21 2.78
N ASP A 121 16.29 24.16 1.92
CA ASP A 121 15.08 23.44 1.51
C ASP A 121 14.85 22.16 2.30
N THR A 122 15.82 21.73 3.12
CA THR A 122 15.80 20.43 3.81
C THR A 122 15.70 20.63 5.33
N VAL A 123 14.79 19.88 5.96
CA VAL A 123 14.63 19.83 7.43
C VAL A 123 14.81 18.39 7.90
N ARG A 124 15.61 18.19 8.95
CA ARG A 124 15.67 16.92 9.63
C ARG A 124 14.50 16.79 10.58
N LEU A 125 13.55 15.90 10.29
CA LEU A 125 12.38 15.65 11.12
C LEU A 125 12.71 14.84 12.38
N GLY A 126 13.67 13.93 12.29
CA GLY A 126 14.04 13.10 13.43
C GLY A 126 15.08 12.02 13.11
N GLN A 127 15.36 11.21 14.15
CA GLN A 127 16.15 9.99 14.04
C GLN A 127 15.69 8.98 15.09
N LEU A 128 15.48 7.72 14.66
CA LEU A 128 15.15 6.60 15.53
C LEU A 128 16.11 5.44 15.19
N GLY A 129 16.99 5.10 16.10
CA GLY A 129 18.04 4.12 15.84
C GLY A 129 18.87 4.47 14.61
N SER A 130 18.93 3.59 13.62
CA SER A 130 19.63 3.80 12.35
C SER A 130 18.79 4.52 11.29
N ILE A 131 17.54 4.83 11.57
CA ILE A 131 16.60 5.44 10.62
C ILE A 131 16.62 6.95 10.81
N SER A 132 16.86 7.71 9.73
CA SER A 132 16.76 9.16 9.70
C SER A 132 15.56 9.63 8.89
N TYR A 133 14.93 10.72 9.34
CA TYR A 133 13.71 11.28 8.78
C TYR A 133 13.97 12.70 8.31
N TRP A 134 13.54 13.01 7.09
CA TRP A 134 13.84 14.26 6.43
C TRP A 134 12.63 14.80 5.67
N LEU A 135 12.48 16.11 5.68
CA LEU A 135 11.58 16.85 4.80
C LEU A 135 12.41 17.63 3.78
N TYR A 136 12.00 17.60 2.52
CA TYR A 136 12.56 18.39 1.45
C TYR A 136 11.46 19.16 0.73
N MET A 137 11.55 20.49 0.74
CA MET A 137 10.66 21.35 -0.03
C MET A 137 11.11 21.33 -1.49
N MET A 138 10.16 21.15 -2.39
CA MET A 138 10.46 21.06 -3.84
C MET A 138 9.48 21.94 -4.64
N PRO A 139 9.52 23.27 -4.47
CA PRO A 139 8.64 24.18 -5.19
C PRO A 139 8.92 24.16 -6.70
N ASP A 140 7.86 24.19 -7.50
CA ASP A 140 7.96 24.36 -8.96
C ASP A 140 7.87 25.84 -9.31
N ALA A 141 9.01 26.44 -9.62
CA ALA A 141 9.11 27.87 -9.96
C ALA A 141 8.33 28.26 -11.24
N ASP A 142 7.99 27.30 -12.08
CA ASP A 142 7.26 27.53 -13.32
C ASP A 142 5.74 27.28 -13.20
N PHE A 143 5.27 26.84 -12.04
CA PHE A 143 3.87 26.49 -11.83
C PHE A 143 2.93 27.66 -12.12
N GLY A 144 3.24 28.85 -11.64
CA GLY A 144 2.45 30.06 -11.86
C GLY A 144 2.27 30.46 -13.33
N LYS A 145 3.06 29.89 -14.24
CA LYS A 145 2.89 30.11 -15.70
C LYS A 145 1.81 29.21 -16.33
N ARG A 146 1.32 28.23 -15.57
CA ARG A 146 0.44 27.16 -16.07
C ARG A 146 -0.98 27.22 -15.51
N VAL A 147 -1.16 27.99 -14.43
CA VAL A 147 -2.43 28.10 -13.68
C VAL A 147 -2.91 29.55 -13.61
N ALA A 148 -4.14 29.77 -13.13
CA ALA A 148 -4.67 31.10 -12.86
C ALA A 148 -3.87 31.81 -11.74
N PRO A 149 -3.81 33.15 -11.75
CA PRO A 149 -3.00 33.93 -10.80
C PRO A 149 -3.31 33.65 -9.33
N ASP A 150 -4.57 33.38 -8.99
CA ASP A 150 -5.01 33.11 -7.64
C ASP A 150 -4.43 31.77 -7.13
N PHE A 151 -4.49 30.72 -7.92
CA PHE A 151 -3.85 29.43 -7.62
C PHE A 151 -2.32 29.54 -7.59
N ALA A 152 -1.72 30.37 -8.42
CA ALA A 152 -0.28 30.63 -8.37
C ALA A 152 0.14 31.27 -7.05
N ALA A 153 -0.60 32.28 -6.59
CA ALA A 153 -0.34 32.97 -5.33
C ALA A 153 -0.57 32.05 -4.12
N GLU A 154 -1.62 31.23 -4.15
CA GLU A 154 -1.89 30.25 -3.11
C GLU A 154 -0.77 29.21 -3.02
N TYR A 155 -0.31 28.67 -4.15
CA TYR A 155 0.80 27.74 -4.20
C TYR A 155 2.09 28.32 -3.60
N GLU A 156 2.42 29.58 -3.90
CA GLU A 156 3.58 30.27 -3.31
C GLU A 156 3.46 30.37 -1.78
N GLN A 157 2.24 30.66 -1.27
CA GLN A 157 1.99 30.71 0.17
C GLN A 157 2.19 29.33 0.82
N LEU A 158 1.65 28.27 0.20
CA LEU A 158 1.80 26.90 0.71
C LEU A 158 3.27 26.44 0.70
N CYS A 159 4.05 26.80 -0.31
CA CYS A 159 5.50 26.55 -0.35
C CYS A 159 6.26 27.26 0.77
N GLY A 160 5.74 28.38 1.28
CA GLY A 160 6.30 29.12 2.42
C GLY A 160 6.11 28.45 3.79
N LEU A 161 5.28 27.42 3.90
CA LEU A 161 4.91 26.76 5.15
C LEU A 161 5.88 25.65 5.60
N LYS A 162 7.15 25.68 5.19
CA LYS A 162 8.14 24.63 5.49
C LYS A 162 8.16 24.21 6.95
N ASP A 163 8.23 25.17 7.86
CA ASP A 163 8.34 24.89 9.30
C ASP A 163 7.04 24.32 9.87
N GLU A 164 5.89 24.77 9.37
CA GLU A 164 4.58 24.26 9.76
C GLU A 164 4.36 22.83 9.22
N ILE A 165 4.72 22.58 7.97
CA ILE A 165 4.71 21.24 7.37
C ILE A 165 5.63 20.31 8.16
N ALA A 166 6.85 20.74 8.50
CA ALA A 166 7.79 19.95 9.28
C ALA A 166 7.23 19.63 10.69
N ALA A 167 6.60 20.60 11.34
CA ALA A 167 5.96 20.43 12.66
C ALA A 167 4.75 19.49 12.61
N GLY A 168 4.11 19.35 11.46
CA GLY A 168 3.01 18.40 11.24
C GLY A 168 3.45 16.94 11.24
N PHE A 169 4.74 16.65 11.02
CA PHE A 169 5.25 15.27 11.02
C PHE A 169 5.58 14.76 12.42
N THR A 170 5.15 13.54 12.70
CA THR A 170 5.62 12.74 13.83
C THR A 170 6.32 11.49 13.28
N CYS A 171 7.55 11.25 13.75
CA CYS A 171 8.35 10.10 13.37
C CYS A 171 8.20 8.98 14.42
N TYR A 172 8.07 7.74 13.97
CA TYR A 172 8.07 6.55 14.81
C TYR A 172 8.76 5.38 14.07
N GLU A 173 9.03 4.28 14.77
CA GLU A 173 9.63 3.12 14.10
C GLU A 173 8.68 2.58 13.02
N PRO A 174 9.17 2.41 11.75
CA PRO A 174 8.35 1.86 10.69
C PRO A 174 7.76 0.51 11.05
N VAL A 175 6.48 0.34 10.78
CA VAL A 175 5.77 -0.91 11.01
C VAL A 175 5.47 -1.54 9.65
N SER A 176 5.98 -2.75 9.44
CA SER A 176 5.62 -3.52 8.24
C SER A 176 4.09 -3.70 8.22
N PRO A 177 3.42 -3.50 7.07
CA PRO A 177 1.99 -3.81 6.96
C PRO A 177 1.67 -5.25 7.37
N VAL A 178 2.62 -6.17 7.20
CA VAL A 178 2.50 -7.57 7.65
C VAL A 178 2.55 -7.67 9.17
N ASP A 179 3.48 -6.94 9.80
CA ASP A 179 3.58 -6.91 11.27
C ASP A 179 2.39 -6.19 11.91
N ALA A 180 1.85 -5.17 11.25
CA ALA A 180 0.63 -4.49 11.69
C ALA A 180 -0.62 -5.39 11.68
N LEU A 181 -0.65 -6.42 10.83
CA LEU A 181 -1.72 -7.42 10.80
C LEU A 181 -1.51 -8.56 11.79
N LYS A 182 -0.29 -8.74 12.31
CA LYS A 182 -0.01 -9.84 13.23
C LYS A 182 -0.95 -9.76 14.44
N ASP A 183 -1.48 -10.92 14.80
CA ASP A 183 -2.44 -11.08 15.91
C ASP A 183 -3.79 -10.35 15.69
N THR A 184 -4.05 -9.80 14.47
CA THR A 184 -5.37 -9.28 14.11
C THR A 184 -6.25 -10.34 13.46
N VAL A 185 -7.57 -10.18 13.55
CA VAL A 185 -8.52 -11.08 12.91
C VAL A 185 -8.73 -10.68 11.45
N ILE A 186 -8.41 -11.58 10.54
CA ILE A 186 -8.73 -11.43 9.11
C ILE A 186 -10.19 -11.90 8.91
N SER A 187 -11.02 -11.00 8.45
CA SER A 187 -12.44 -11.27 8.22
C SER A 187 -12.91 -10.72 6.89
N PHE A 188 -13.60 -11.53 6.12
CA PHE A 188 -14.22 -11.14 4.86
C PHE A 188 -15.43 -12.01 4.52
N GLU A 189 -16.35 -11.46 3.76
CA GLU A 189 -17.38 -12.20 3.04
C GLU A 189 -16.82 -12.58 1.66
N ALA A 190 -17.11 -13.78 1.23
CA ALA A 190 -16.70 -14.31 -0.08
C ALA A 190 -17.89 -14.99 -0.76
N THR A 191 -17.74 -15.32 -2.03
CA THR A 191 -18.71 -16.11 -2.77
C THR A 191 -18.04 -17.40 -3.21
N ASP A 192 -18.67 -18.55 -2.97
CA ASP A 192 -18.18 -19.80 -3.55
C ASP A 192 -18.39 -19.82 -5.07
N LEU A 193 -17.81 -20.81 -5.74
CA LEU A 193 -17.93 -20.89 -7.19
C LEU A 193 -19.36 -21.21 -7.66
N ASP A 194 -20.27 -21.62 -6.77
CA ASP A 194 -21.69 -21.86 -7.07
C ASP A 194 -22.57 -20.65 -6.81
N GLY A 195 -21.98 -19.55 -6.35
CA GLY A 195 -22.67 -18.28 -6.12
C GLY A 195 -23.25 -18.11 -4.71
N ASN A 196 -22.93 -19.00 -3.77
CA ASN A 196 -23.39 -18.88 -2.40
C ASN A 196 -22.43 -17.98 -1.60
N THR A 197 -22.98 -17.13 -0.74
CA THR A 197 -22.17 -16.35 0.20
C THR A 197 -21.59 -17.27 1.27
N VAL A 198 -20.30 -17.13 1.53
CA VAL A 198 -19.57 -17.84 2.56
C VAL A 198 -18.77 -16.85 3.42
N SER A 199 -18.74 -17.10 4.73
CA SER A 199 -17.98 -16.29 5.67
C SER A 199 -16.57 -16.86 5.84
N SER A 200 -15.56 -16.00 5.90
CA SER A 200 -14.19 -16.43 6.22
C SER A 200 -14.13 -17.11 7.59
N ALA A 201 -14.93 -16.68 8.55
CA ALA A 201 -14.99 -17.28 9.87
C ALA A 201 -15.43 -18.76 9.82
N ASP A 202 -16.44 -19.09 9.00
CA ASP A 202 -16.89 -20.47 8.83
C ASP A 202 -15.87 -21.34 8.13
N LEU A 203 -15.09 -20.78 7.20
CA LEU A 203 -14.01 -21.47 6.50
C LEU A 203 -12.83 -21.76 7.43
N PHE A 204 -12.41 -20.77 8.20
CA PHE A 204 -11.25 -20.89 9.11
C PHE A 204 -11.53 -21.79 10.31
N ALA A 205 -12.75 -21.76 10.85
CA ALA A 205 -13.14 -22.56 12.01
C ALA A 205 -12.97 -24.08 11.82
N GLN A 206 -12.86 -24.54 10.57
CA GLN A 206 -12.78 -25.96 10.21
C GLN A 206 -11.42 -26.59 10.48
N HIS A 207 -10.35 -25.78 10.61
CA HIS A 207 -8.97 -26.25 10.68
C HIS A 207 -8.15 -25.51 11.74
N GLU A 208 -7.07 -26.13 12.22
CA GLU A 208 -6.14 -25.52 13.18
C GLU A 208 -5.43 -24.30 12.54
N ILE A 209 -4.90 -24.48 11.32
CA ILE A 209 -4.33 -23.42 10.49
C ILE A 209 -4.86 -23.54 9.07
N THR A 210 -5.31 -22.43 8.50
CA THR A 210 -5.63 -22.31 7.09
C THR A 210 -4.54 -21.51 6.38
N MET A 211 -3.94 -22.11 5.35
CA MET A 211 -3.04 -21.45 4.41
C MET A 211 -3.87 -20.83 3.30
N VAL A 212 -4.02 -19.50 3.32
CA VAL A 212 -4.78 -18.77 2.30
C VAL A 212 -3.85 -18.37 1.17
N ASN A 213 -4.16 -18.83 -0.04
CA ASN A 213 -3.42 -18.47 -1.25
C ASN A 213 -4.30 -17.53 -2.10
N LEU A 214 -3.88 -16.29 -2.20
CA LEU A 214 -4.51 -15.26 -3.04
C LEU A 214 -3.96 -15.37 -4.47
N TRP A 215 -4.83 -15.64 -5.44
CA TRP A 215 -4.47 -15.92 -6.81
C TRP A 215 -5.48 -15.34 -7.83
N ALA A 216 -5.14 -15.38 -9.13
CA ALA A 216 -6.03 -14.94 -10.19
C ALA A 216 -5.94 -15.85 -11.42
N THR A 217 -7.02 -15.97 -12.20
CA THR A 217 -7.10 -16.86 -13.37
C THR A 217 -6.15 -16.47 -14.50
N TRP A 218 -5.81 -15.19 -14.61
CA TRP A 218 -4.86 -14.65 -15.60
C TRP A 218 -3.40 -14.65 -15.13
N CYS A 219 -3.15 -15.03 -13.87
CA CYS A 219 -1.82 -15.02 -13.26
C CYS A 219 -1.04 -16.30 -13.59
N GLY A 220 -0.18 -16.26 -14.59
CA GLY A 220 0.63 -17.42 -15.00
C GLY A 220 1.43 -18.08 -13.87
N PRO A 221 2.18 -17.33 -13.04
CA PRO A 221 2.86 -17.88 -11.86
C PRO A 221 1.91 -18.59 -10.89
N CYS A 222 0.71 -18.02 -10.63
CA CYS A 222 -0.29 -18.63 -9.75
C CYS A 222 -0.74 -20.01 -10.29
N ILE A 223 -1.05 -20.07 -11.60
CA ILE A 223 -1.48 -21.30 -12.25
C ILE A 223 -0.39 -22.37 -12.14
N SER A 224 0.88 -21.98 -12.29
CA SER A 224 2.00 -22.92 -12.23
C SER A 224 2.18 -23.59 -10.86
N GLU A 225 1.73 -22.95 -9.76
CA GLU A 225 1.86 -23.51 -8.40
C GLU A 225 0.66 -24.34 -7.94
N LEU A 226 -0.48 -24.33 -8.67
CA LEU A 226 -1.70 -25.05 -8.27
C LEU A 226 -1.46 -26.54 -7.98
N PRO A 227 -0.71 -27.30 -8.78
CA PRO A 227 -0.41 -28.71 -8.48
C PRO A 227 0.37 -28.88 -7.17
N ASP A 228 1.31 -28.00 -6.88
CA ASP A 228 2.09 -28.03 -5.64
C ASP A 228 1.22 -27.69 -4.44
N LEU A 229 0.33 -26.70 -4.56
CA LEU A 229 -0.64 -26.36 -3.52
C LEU A 229 -1.58 -27.53 -3.21
N GLN A 230 -2.03 -28.26 -4.22
CA GLN A 230 -2.82 -29.48 -4.03
C GLN A 230 -2.03 -30.56 -3.30
N ALA A 231 -0.77 -30.77 -3.68
CA ALA A 231 0.09 -31.73 -3.00
C ALA A 231 0.34 -31.33 -1.53
N ILE A 232 0.55 -30.04 -1.26
CA ILE A 232 0.69 -29.50 0.10
C ILE A 232 -0.62 -29.72 0.87
N HIS A 233 -1.77 -29.35 0.32
CA HIS A 233 -3.08 -29.54 0.95
C HIS A 233 -3.27 -30.99 1.42
N THR A 234 -2.96 -31.94 0.56
CA THR A 234 -3.07 -33.37 0.89
C THR A 234 -2.18 -33.76 2.08
N ARG A 235 -0.96 -33.24 2.16
CA ARG A 235 -0.03 -33.56 3.26
C ARG A 235 -0.40 -32.88 4.58
N ILE A 236 -0.85 -31.61 4.52
CA ILE A 236 -1.16 -30.84 5.75
C ILE A 236 -2.51 -31.22 6.36
N ALA A 237 -3.39 -31.91 5.64
CA ALA A 237 -4.65 -32.40 6.16
C ALA A 237 -4.48 -33.35 7.37
N GLU A 238 -3.38 -34.11 7.42
CA GLU A 238 -3.05 -34.96 8.59
C GLU A 238 -2.76 -34.16 9.87
N LYS A 239 -2.51 -32.86 9.73
CA LYS A 239 -2.22 -31.91 10.84
C LYS A 239 -3.41 -31.01 11.18
N ASP A 240 -4.61 -31.36 10.73
CA ASP A 240 -5.81 -30.50 10.83
C ASP A 240 -5.61 -29.12 10.17
N CYS A 241 -4.90 -29.07 9.07
CA CYS A 241 -4.65 -27.84 8.31
C CYS A 241 -5.19 -27.95 6.89
N SER A 242 -5.50 -26.82 6.28
CA SER A 242 -6.05 -26.75 4.92
C SER A 242 -5.40 -25.64 4.10
N VAL A 243 -5.52 -25.76 2.77
CA VAL A 243 -5.36 -24.64 1.84
C VAL A 243 -6.73 -24.05 1.56
N LEU A 244 -6.81 -22.74 1.44
CA LEU A 244 -7.95 -21.99 0.91
C LEU A 244 -7.47 -21.17 -0.29
N GLY A 245 -8.01 -21.42 -1.48
CA GLY A 245 -7.78 -20.57 -2.65
C GLY A 245 -8.70 -19.34 -2.59
N LEU A 246 -8.13 -18.15 -2.48
CA LEU A 246 -8.87 -16.89 -2.53
C LEU A 246 -8.66 -16.26 -3.91
N LEU A 247 -9.69 -16.33 -4.76
CA LEU A 247 -9.66 -15.82 -6.13
C LEU A 247 -9.84 -14.30 -6.12
N GLY A 248 -8.91 -13.60 -6.76
CA GLY A 248 -8.90 -12.14 -6.82
C GLY A 248 -9.57 -11.54 -8.06
N ASP A 249 -10.09 -12.37 -8.95
CA ASP A 249 -10.91 -11.97 -10.08
C ASP A 249 -12.27 -12.71 -10.08
N ASN A 250 -13.12 -12.41 -11.07
CA ASN A 250 -14.48 -12.95 -11.15
C ASN A 250 -14.69 -13.92 -12.32
N ASP A 251 -13.61 -14.46 -12.93
CA ASP A 251 -13.72 -15.40 -14.03
C ASP A 251 -13.95 -16.84 -13.49
N VAL A 252 -15.19 -17.12 -13.12
CA VAL A 252 -15.62 -18.40 -12.52
C VAL A 252 -15.38 -19.56 -13.47
N ASP A 253 -15.60 -19.39 -14.78
CA ASP A 253 -15.47 -20.46 -15.76
C ASP A 253 -14.00 -20.85 -15.94
N ALA A 254 -13.10 -19.87 -16.04
CA ALA A 254 -11.67 -20.11 -16.07
C ALA A 254 -11.19 -20.77 -14.75
N ALA A 255 -11.66 -20.29 -13.61
CA ALA A 255 -11.30 -20.88 -12.30
C ALA A 255 -11.74 -22.34 -12.20
N ARG A 256 -12.96 -22.68 -12.59
CA ARG A 256 -13.46 -24.07 -12.63
C ARG A 256 -12.63 -24.97 -13.54
N SER A 257 -12.24 -24.45 -14.70
CA SER A 257 -11.39 -25.20 -15.64
C SER A 257 -10.03 -25.51 -15.03
N LEU A 258 -9.36 -24.51 -14.46
CA LEU A 258 -8.06 -24.63 -13.80
C LEU A 258 -8.12 -25.59 -12.59
N ILE A 259 -9.15 -25.50 -11.76
CA ILE A 259 -9.38 -26.39 -10.61
C ILE A 259 -9.50 -27.84 -11.09
N LYS A 260 -10.30 -28.09 -12.12
CA LYS A 260 -10.48 -29.42 -12.68
C LYS A 260 -9.20 -29.96 -13.30
N GLU A 261 -8.50 -29.18 -14.10
CA GLU A 261 -7.26 -29.56 -14.79
C GLU A 261 -6.13 -29.92 -13.81
N ASN A 262 -6.07 -29.21 -12.67
CA ASN A 262 -5.03 -29.43 -11.65
C ASN A 262 -5.50 -30.34 -10.50
N GLY A 263 -6.70 -30.90 -10.58
CA GLY A 263 -7.24 -31.83 -9.58
C GLY A 263 -7.38 -31.22 -8.19
N ILE A 264 -7.69 -29.92 -8.10
CA ILE A 264 -7.81 -29.17 -6.84
C ILE A 264 -9.00 -29.68 -6.05
N THR A 265 -8.77 -29.98 -4.76
CA THR A 265 -9.80 -30.48 -3.82
C THR A 265 -9.97 -29.55 -2.60
N TYR A 266 -9.09 -28.60 -2.40
CA TYR A 266 -9.26 -27.59 -1.36
C TYR A 266 -10.32 -26.54 -1.76
N PRO A 267 -10.97 -25.86 -0.79
CA PRO A 267 -11.95 -24.84 -1.07
C PRO A 267 -11.35 -23.67 -1.90
N VAL A 268 -12.11 -23.21 -2.88
CA VAL A 268 -11.81 -21.98 -3.64
C VAL A 268 -13.00 -21.07 -3.56
N VAL A 269 -12.76 -19.82 -3.15
CA VAL A 269 -13.78 -18.78 -3.03
C VAL A 269 -13.33 -17.51 -3.73
N ILE A 270 -14.29 -16.69 -4.16
CA ILE A 270 -14.04 -15.39 -4.79
C ILE A 270 -14.00 -14.35 -3.68
N GLY A 271 -12.85 -13.69 -3.52
CA GLY A 271 -12.68 -12.62 -2.53
C GLY A 271 -13.46 -11.36 -2.93
N SER A 272 -14.00 -10.65 -1.94
CA SER A 272 -14.57 -9.33 -2.20
C SER A 272 -13.49 -8.35 -2.67
N GLN A 273 -13.82 -7.50 -3.62
CA GLN A 273 -12.86 -6.50 -4.14
C GLN A 273 -12.41 -5.53 -3.04
N GLU A 274 -13.31 -5.22 -2.09
CA GLU A 274 -12.99 -4.39 -0.92
C GLU A 274 -11.89 -5.03 -0.05
N PHE A 275 -12.04 -6.32 0.29
CA PHE A 275 -11.02 -7.04 1.06
C PHE A 275 -9.68 -7.09 0.30
N ILE A 276 -9.72 -7.46 -0.98
CA ILE A 276 -8.50 -7.58 -1.79
C ILE A 276 -7.78 -6.23 -1.89
N ALA A 277 -8.50 -5.12 -2.07
CA ALA A 277 -7.93 -3.78 -2.14
C ALA A 277 -7.35 -3.31 -0.80
N SER A 278 -7.92 -3.73 0.33
CA SER A 278 -7.47 -3.34 1.67
C SER A 278 -6.34 -4.20 2.22
N PHE A 279 -6.17 -5.43 1.71
CA PHE A 279 -5.13 -6.35 2.21
C PHE A 279 -3.74 -5.95 1.70
N PRO A 280 -2.71 -5.90 2.56
CA PRO A 280 -1.38 -5.38 2.21
C PRO A 280 -0.54 -6.40 1.43
N PHE A 281 -0.99 -6.81 0.25
CA PHE A 281 -0.20 -7.67 -0.63
C PHE A 281 0.41 -6.87 -1.80
N LYS A 282 1.54 -7.36 -2.33
CA LYS A 282 2.27 -6.68 -3.42
C LYS A 282 1.95 -7.24 -4.81
N GLY A 283 1.16 -8.30 -4.90
CA GLY A 283 0.82 -8.97 -6.17
C GLY A 283 0.46 -10.43 -6.00
N TYR A 284 0.10 -11.08 -7.09
CA TYR A 284 -0.26 -12.50 -7.14
C TYR A 284 0.93 -13.38 -7.56
N PRO A 285 1.08 -14.61 -7.01
CA PRO A 285 0.34 -15.12 -5.86
C PRO A 285 0.83 -14.51 -4.56
N THR A 286 -0.02 -14.48 -3.54
CA THR A 286 0.37 -14.16 -2.16
C THR A 286 -0.25 -15.19 -1.22
N THR A 287 0.57 -15.74 -0.33
CA THR A 287 0.15 -16.76 0.64
C THR A 287 0.34 -16.25 2.06
N PHE A 288 -0.69 -16.43 2.89
CA PHE A 288 -0.67 -16.09 4.31
C PHE A 288 -1.37 -17.17 5.15
N TYR A 289 -1.24 -17.08 6.46
CA TYR A 289 -1.72 -18.11 7.39
C TYR A 289 -2.59 -17.49 8.47
N VAL A 290 -3.70 -18.15 8.76
CA VAL A 290 -4.61 -17.79 9.85
C VAL A 290 -4.92 -19.02 10.71
N ASP A 291 -5.19 -18.77 11.99
CA ASP A 291 -5.72 -19.80 12.87
C ASP A 291 -7.23 -20.02 12.68
N ARG A 292 -7.83 -20.94 13.44
CA ARG A 292 -9.27 -21.23 13.38
C ARG A 292 -10.19 -20.07 13.75
N ASN A 293 -9.66 -19.03 14.39
CA ASN A 293 -10.38 -17.81 14.75
C ASN A 293 -10.17 -16.71 13.68
N GLY A 294 -9.44 -17.00 12.61
CA GLY A 294 -9.06 -16.04 11.59
C GLY A 294 -7.91 -15.11 11.99
N VAL A 295 -7.22 -15.37 13.09
CA VAL A 295 -6.08 -14.55 13.54
C VAL A 295 -4.91 -14.73 12.58
N PHE A 296 -4.38 -13.63 12.04
CA PHE A 296 -3.21 -13.64 11.16
C PHE A 296 -1.94 -14.01 11.94
N LEU A 297 -1.24 -15.04 11.48
CA LEU A 297 -0.10 -15.64 12.17
C LEU A 297 1.26 -15.00 11.82
N GLY A 298 1.27 -13.80 11.23
CA GLY A 298 2.48 -13.02 11.03
C GLY A 298 3.37 -13.44 9.86
N THR A 299 2.92 -14.37 8.99
CA THR A 299 3.68 -14.84 7.83
C THR A 299 2.94 -14.50 6.54
N LEU A 300 3.59 -13.77 5.63
CA LEU A 300 3.10 -13.45 4.30
C LEU A 300 4.20 -13.70 3.28
N LEU A 301 3.91 -14.53 2.27
CA LEU A 301 4.83 -14.94 1.22
C LEU A 301 4.31 -14.47 -0.13
N THR A 302 5.02 -13.55 -0.78
CA THR A 302 4.66 -13.01 -2.10
C THR A 302 5.44 -13.72 -3.20
N GLY A 303 4.77 -14.02 -4.32
CA GLY A 303 5.31 -14.81 -5.44
C GLY A 303 5.30 -16.30 -5.15
N VAL A 304 5.64 -17.11 -6.15
CA VAL A 304 5.71 -18.57 -6.05
C VAL A 304 6.82 -18.98 -5.10
N GLN A 305 6.44 -19.55 -3.95
CA GLN A 305 7.38 -19.98 -2.91
C GLN A 305 7.00 -21.36 -2.34
N THR A 306 6.63 -22.31 -3.21
CA THR A 306 6.08 -23.64 -2.84
C THR A 306 6.98 -24.42 -1.87
N SER A 307 8.29 -24.26 -1.97
CA SER A 307 9.26 -24.88 -1.05
C SER A 307 9.24 -24.29 0.38
N ARG A 308 8.61 -23.11 0.57
CA ARG A 308 8.53 -22.41 1.87
C ARG A 308 7.17 -22.56 2.55
N TYR A 309 6.11 -22.89 1.81
CA TYR A 309 4.75 -22.91 2.33
C TYR A 309 4.56 -23.90 3.48
N GLU A 310 4.91 -25.16 3.28
CA GLU A 310 4.78 -26.17 4.33
C GLU A 310 5.78 -25.99 5.50
N PRO A 311 7.06 -25.64 5.28
CA PRO A 311 7.95 -25.24 6.37
C PRO A 311 7.40 -24.11 7.24
N ALA A 312 6.91 -23.02 6.65
CA ALA A 312 6.31 -21.91 7.40
C ALA A 312 5.11 -22.35 8.25
N LEU A 313 4.22 -23.18 7.71
CA LEU A 313 3.10 -23.76 8.45
C LEU A 313 3.59 -24.61 9.65
N ASN A 314 4.63 -25.42 9.46
CA ASN A 314 5.18 -26.25 10.52
C ASN A 314 5.79 -25.42 11.66
N ASP A 315 6.46 -24.32 11.31
CA ASP A 315 7.01 -23.37 12.31
C ASP A 315 5.88 -22.74 13.12
N LEU A 316 4.78 -22.32 12.47
CA LEU A 316 3.60 -21.78 13.13
C LEU A 316 2.92 -22.79 14.06
N LEU A 317 2.74 -24.05 13.63
CA LEU A 317 2.21 -25.13 14.47
C LEU A 317 3.10 -25.44 15.67
N SER A 318 4.41 -25.23 15.55
CA SER A 318 5.37 -25.44 16.63
C SER A 318 5.35 -24.29 17.64
N ALA A 319 5.08 -23.08 17.19
CA ALA A 319 4.99 -21.88 18.05
C ALA A 319 3.67 -21.83 18.85
N ALA A 320 2.61 -22.50 18.37
CA ALA A 320 1.31 -22.55 19.03
C ALA A 320 1.20 -23.57 20.18
N LYS A 321 2.23 -24.39 20.37
CA LYS A 321 2.33 -25.40 21.46
C LYS A 321 3.08 -24.87 22.67
#